data_e5779dd3859c21f5845cac83f24f3693
#
_entry.id   e5779dd3859c21f5845cac83f24f3693
#
_cell.length_a   1.000
_cell.length_b   1.000
_cell.length_c   1.000
_cell.angle_alpha   90.00
_cell.angle_beta   90.00
_cell.angle_gamma   90.00
#
_symmetry.space_group_name_H-M   'P 1'
#
loop_
_entity.id
_entity.type
_entity.pdbx_description
1 polymer ?
#
loop_
_entity_poly.entity_id
_entity_poly.type
_entity_poly.pdbx_seq_one_letter_code
_entity_poly.pdbx_strand_id
1 'polypeptide(L)'
;MTSNPVYLLHGFGTSAARTWRDNGWIDLLADAGREVIAPDLLGHGDQDKPHDPEAYIAVEDAALAALDRGADGTTVDAIGFSMGSRTILALASVHPERFGRIVVSGVGANLFRHNDDPAFLANAIAADAVPENPAAAYFHQMARTPGNDPQALAAFLRRPQSWPITDEGLARIELPVLVVIGDDDFAGPADPLVERLPDARLVTLPRTDHFATPKSFPFIDAALDFLGAAP
;
A
#
# COMPACT_ATOMS: atom_id res chain seq x y z
N MET A 1 -3.20 -19.49 21.48
CA MET A 1 -3.82 -18.22 21.06
C MET A 1 -3.83 -18.23 19.55
N THR A 2 -4.98 -18.04 18.92
CA THR A 2 -5.04 -17.90 17.44
C THR A 2 -4.31 -16.62 17.07
N SER A 3 -3.39 -16.71 16.10
CA SER A 3 -2.69 -15.54 15.56
C SER A 3 -3.66 -14.67 14.75
N ASN A 4 -3.48 -13.35 14.76
CA ASN A 4 -4.32 -12.44 13.98
C ASN A 4 -4.31 -12.81 12.49
N PRO A 5 -5.40 -12.67 11.74
CA PRO A 5 -5.36 -12.67 10.28
C PRO A 5 -4.43 -11.58 9.76
N VAL A 6 -3.91 -11.73 8.54
CA VAL A 6 -3.05 -10.72 7.90
C VAL A 6 -3.79 -10.04 6.75
N TYR A 7 -3.95 -8.73 6.87
CA TYR A 7 -4.58 -7.88 5.84
C TYR A 7 -3.52 -7.32 4.89
N LEU A 8 -3.62 -7.63 3.60
CA LEU A 8 -2.64 -7.25 2.58
C LEU A 8 -3.23 -6.24 1.61
N LEU A 9 -2.64 -5.04 1.50
CA LEU A 9 -3.04 -4.02 0.51
C LEU A 9 -1.94 -3.74 -0.51
N HIS A 10 -2.29 -3.92 -1.78
CA HIS A 10 -1.41 -3.75 -2.93
C HIS A 10 -1.13 -2.29 -3.30
N GLY A 11 -0.14 -2.06 -4.17
CA GLY A 11 0.23 -0.76 -4.71
C GLY A 11 -0.69 -0.27 -5.84
N PHE A 12 -0.48 0.99 -6.26
CA PHE A 12 -1.16 1.59 -7.40
C PHE A 12 -0.78 0.89 -8.72
N GLY A 13 -1.76 0.68 -9.60
CA GLY A 13 -1.57 0.07 -10.93
C GLY A 13 -1.19 -1.41 -10.91
N THR A 14 -1.34 -2.07 -9.76
CA THR A 14 -1.13 -3.52 -9.60
C THR A 14 -2.39 -4.18 -8.99
N SER A 15 -2.27 -5.36 -8.39
CA SER A 15 -3.38 -6.09 -7.77
C SER A 15 -2.88 -6.95 -6.62
N ALA A 16 -3.78 -7.50 -5.83
CA ALA A 16 -3.47 -8.49 -4.79
C ALA A 16 -2.77 -9.72 -5.38
N ALA A 17 -3.20 -10.18 -6.55
CA ALA A 17 -2.55 -11.28 -7.23
C ALA A 17 -1.10 -10.96 -7.57
N ARG A 18 -0.83 -9.82 -8.26
CA ARG A 18 0.52 -9.45 -8.71
C ARG A 18 1.46 -9.05 -7.58
N THR A 19 0.93 -8.34 -6.58
CA THR A 19 1.77 -7.85 -5.47
C THR A 19 2.07 -8.97 -4.47
N TRP A 20 1.07 -9.79 -4.15
CA TRP A 20 1.17 -10.71 -3.04
C TRP A 20 1.23 -12.19 -3.46
N ARG A 21 0.26 -12.66 -4.28
CA ARG A 21 0.19 -14.09 -4.66
C ARG A 21 1.39 -14.50 -5.52
N ASP A 22 1.67 -13.76 -6.59
CA ASP A 22 2.72 -14.09 -7.55
C ASP A 22 4.14 -13.99 -6.95
N ASN A 23 4.28 -13.27 -5.83
CA ASN A 23 5.52 -13.15 -5.06
C ASN A 23 5.56 -14.07 -3.84
N GLY A 24 4.61 -15.00 -3.69
CA GLY A 24 4.63 -16.04 -2.66
C GLY A 24 4.16 -15.62 -1.26
N TRP A 25 3.74 -14.35 -1.05
CA TRP A 25 3.34 -13.87 0.26
C TRP A 25 2.18 -14.63 0.88
N ILE A 26 1.15 -14.93 0.06
CA ILE A 26 -0.05 -15.62 0.54
C ILE A 26 0.29 -17.02 1.02
N ASP A 27 1.11 -17.76 0.26
CA ASP A 27 1.51 -19.11 0.59
C ASP A 27 2.40 -19.14 1.84
N LEU A 28 3.39 -18.24 1.93
CA LEU A 28 4.26 -18.14 3.10
C LEU A 28 3.50 -17.82 4.40
N LEU A 29 2.53 -16.91 4.34
CA LEU A 29 1.68 -16.59 5.49
C LEU A 29 0.76 -17.77 5.86
N ALA A 30 0.19 -18.45 4.85
CA ALA A 30 -0.64 -19.63 5.08
C ALA A 30 0.16 -20.79 5.70
N ASP A 31 1.39 -21.03 5.23
CA ASP A 31 2.31 -22.02 5.80
C ASP A 31 2.68 -21.69 7.26
N ALA A 32 2.75 -20.39 7.61
CA ALA A 32 2.90 -19.93 8.99
C ALA A 32 1.60 -20.00 9.82
N GLY A 33 0.52 -20.57 9.27
CA GLY A 33 -0.77 -20.73 9.95
C GLY A 33 -1.56 -19.42 10.07
N ARG A 34 -1.31 -18.42 9.20
CA ARG A 34 -2.00 -17.14 9.19
C ARG A 34 -3.09 -17.13 8.13
N GLU A 35 -4.29 -16.73 8.52
CA GLU A 35 -5.35 -16.38 7.56
C GLU A 35 -5.00 -15.10 6.82
N VAL A 36 -5.27 -15.04 5.50
CA VAL A 36 -4.90 -13.89 4.65
C VAL A 36 -6.14 -13.24 4.04
N ILE A 37 -6.26 -11.93 4.21
CA ILE A 37 -7.28 -11.07 3.61
C ILE A 37 -6.58 -10.14 2.64
N ALA A 38 -6.73 -10.37 1.33
CA ALA A 38 -6.02 -9.62 0.30
C ALA A 38 -7.00 -9.13 -0.80
N PRO A 39 -7.78 -8.07 -0.54
CA PRO A 39 -8.71 -7.55 -1.53
C PRO A 39 -7.98 -6.73 -2.60
N ASP A 40 -8.57 -6.68 -3.80
CA ASP A 40 -8.28 -5.63 -4.76
C ASP A 40 -9.04 -4.35 -4.38
N LEU A 41 -8.39 -3.19 -4.54
CA LEU A 41 -9.04 -1.89 -4.38
C LEU A 41 -9.75 -1.49 -5.68
N LEU A 42 -10.83 -0.71 -5.57
CA LEU A 42 -11.58 -0.19 -6.72
C LEU A 42 -10.63 0.42 -7.77
N GLY A 43 -10.86 0.14 -9.03
CA GLY A 43 -9.99 0.55 -10.14
C GLY A 43 -8.82 -0.40 -10.43
N HIS A 44 -8.62 -1.43 -9.60
CA HIS A 44 -7.48 -2.34 -9.67
C HIS A 44 -7.93 -3.81 -9.72
N GLY A 45 -7.04 -4.68 -10.20
CA GLY A 45 -7.27 -6.13 -10.23
C GLY A 45 -8.60 -6.50 -10.89
N ASP A 46 -9.40 -7.31 -10.18
CA ASP A 46 -10.71 -7.78 -10.67
C ASP A 46 -11.88 -6.86 -10.26
N GLN A 47 -11.61 -5.74 -9.56
CA GLN A 47 -12.63 -4.77 -9.21
C GLN A 47 -13.10 -3.94 -10.41
N ASP A 48 -14.29 -3.33 -10.29
CA ASP A 48 -14.80 -2.37 -11.25
C ASP A 48 -13.82 -1.23 -11.48
N LYS A 49 -13.81 -0.69 -12.70
CA LYS A 49 -12.86 0.34 -13.16
C LYS A 49 -13.59 1.59 -13.67
N PRO A 50 -14.32 2.31 -12.79
CA PRO A 50 -15.02 3.53 -13.19
C PRO A 50 -14.05 4.62 -13.65
N HIS A 51 -14.47 5.43 -14.62
CA HIS A 51 -13.69 6.56 -15.14
C HIS A 51 -14.03 7.88 -14.46
N ASP A 52 -15.02 7.90 -13.56
CA ASP A 52 -15.40 9.06 -12.78
C ASP A 52 -14.57 9.12 -11.49
N PRO A 53 -13.78 10.21 -11.23
CA PRO A 53 -13.05 10.39 -9.99
C PRO A 53 -13.90 10.32 -8.72
N GLU A 54 -15.17 10.76 -8.79
CA GLU A 54 -16.09 10.75 -7.65
C GLU A 54 -16.39 9.33 -7.16
N ALA A 55 -16.32 8.33 -8.04
CA ALA A 55 -16.51 6.92 -7.66
C ALA A 55 -15.45 6.41 -6.67
N TYR A 56 -14.31 7.11 -6.56
CA TYR A 56 -13.18 6.71 -5.71
C TYR A 56 -13.10 7.43 -4.37
N ILE A 57 -14.05 8.32 -4.06
CA ILE A 57 -14.05 9.07 -2.77
C ILE A 57 -14.04 8.12 -1.57
N ALA A 58 -14.78 7.02 -1.65
CA ALA A 58 -14.96 6.07 -0.54
C ALA A 58 -14.01 4.87 -0.62
N VAL A 59 -12.84 4.98 -1.28
CA VAL A 59 -11.92 3.83 -1.44
C VAL A 59 -11.35 3.35 -0.10
N GLU A 60 -11.09 4.25 0.82
CA GLU A 60 -10.62 3.93 2.17
C GLU A 60 -11.75 3.27 2.99
N ASP A 61 -12.99 3.76 2.89
CA ASP A 61 -14.16 3.12 3.52
C ASP A 61 -14.41 1.71 2.96
N ALA A 62 -14.22 1.52 1.66
CA ALA A 62 -14.34 0.21 1.02
C ALA A 62 -13.22 -0.75 1.49
N ALA A 63 -12.01 -0.25 1.69
CA ALA A 63 -10.90 -1.02 2.25
C ALA A 63 -11.21 -1.44 3.71
N LEU A 64 -11.73 -0.53 4.54
CA LEU A 64 -12.17 -0.84 5.90
C LEU A 64 -13.28 -1.89 5.89
N ALA A 65 -14.28 -1.74 5.03
CA ALA A 65 -15.36 -2.72 4.90
C ALA A 65 -14.87 -4.10 4.42
N ALA A 66 -13.81 -4.15 3.61
CA ALA A 66 -13.19 -5.41 3.20
C ALA A 66 -12.44 -6.08 4.37
N LEU A 67 -11.74 -5.29 5.19
CA LEU A 67 -11.14 -5.75 6.44
C LEU A 67 -12.21 -6.31 7.38
N ASP A 68 -13.30 -5.60 7.59
CA ASP A 68 -14.39 -6.01 8.49
C ASP A 68 -15.02 -7.33 8.07
N ARG A 69 -15.28 -7.50 6.76
CA ARG A 69 -15.86 -8.76 6.24
C ARG A 69 -14.89 -9.93 6.35
N GLY A 70 -13.60 -9.71 6.14
CA GLY A 70 -12.60 -10.79 6.19
C GLY A 70 -12.20 -11.16 7.61
N ALA A 71 -12.18 -10.21 8.53
CA ALA A 71 -11.69 -10.43 9.89
C ALA A 71 -12.81 -10.70 10.92
N ASP A 72 -14.07 -10.66 10.52
CA ASP A 72 -15.24 -10.86 11.40
C ASP A 72 -15.15 -10.04 12.71
N GLY A 73 -14.71 -8.78 12.60
CA GLY A 73 -14.54 -7.87 13.74
C GLY A 73 -13.29 -8.11 14.60
N THR A 74 -12.45 -9.10 14.27
CA THR A 74 -11.20 -9.34 14.99
C THR A 74 -10.11 -8.35 14.59
N THR A 75 -9.12 -8.14 15.47
CA THR A 75 -7.91 -7.38 15.15
C THR A 75 -7.08 -8.12 14.10
N VAL A 76 -6.52 -7.40 13.13
CA VAL A 76 -5.64 -7.95 12.09
C VAL A 76 -4.21 -7.43 12.25
N ASP A 77 -3.24 -8.17 11.76
CA ASP A 77 -1.96 -7.58 11.37
C ASP A 77 -2.06 -7.14 9.91
N ALA A 78 -1.30 -6.11 9.50
CA ALA A 78 -1.44 -5.58 8.16
C ALA A 78 -0.09 -5.42 7.46
N ILE A 79 -0.06 -5.70 6.14
CA ILE A 79 1.08 -5.38 5.27
C ILE A 79 0.58 -4.55 4.09
N GLY A 80 1.19 -3.39 3.87
CA GLY A 80 0.90 -2.53 2.72
C GLY A 80 2.12 -2.32 1.83
N PHE A 81 1.84 -2.08 0.56
CA PHE A 81 2.82 -1.59 -0.38
C PHE A 81 2.35 -0.30 -1.06
N SER A 82 3.16 0.76 -1.00
CA SER A 82 2.94 2.04 -1.69
C SER A 82 1.53 2.62 -1.39
N MET A 83 0.62 2.65 -2.34
CA MET A 83 -0.78 3.05 -2.14
C MET A 83 -1.44 2.24 -1.00
N GLY A 84 -1.21 0.94 -0.93
CA GLY A 84 -1.74 0.09 0.14
C GLY A 84 -1.19 0.47 1.52
N SER A 85 0.10 0.85 1.61
CA SER A 85 0.69 1.39 2.84
C SER A 85 0.02 2.68 3.27
N ARG A 86 -0.20 3.60 2.32
CA ARG A 86 -0.89 4.86 2.58
C ARG A 86 -2.31 4.62 3.09
N THR A 87 -3.03 3.68 2.47
CA THR A 87 -4.39 3.31 2.88
C THR A 87 -4.40 2.72 4.29
N ILE A 88 -3.49 1.79 4.61
CA ILE A 88 -3.38 1.21 5.97
C ILE A 88 -3.07 2.29 7.01
N LEU A 89 -2.13 3.20 6.74
CA LEU A 89 -1.82 4.30 7.67
C LEU A 89 -3.02 5.23 7.87
N ALA A 90 -3.78 5.54 6.82
CA ALA A 90 -4.99 6.32 6.91
C ALA A 90 -6.05 5.61 7.79
N LEU A 91 -6.29 4.32 7.56
CA LEU A 91 -7.21 3.51 8.36
C LEU A 91 -6.76 3.43 9.83
N ALA A 92 -5.49 3.14 10.08
CA ALA A 92 -4.95 3.00 11.43
C ALA A 92 -4.93 4.33 12.21
N SER A 93 -4.82 5.47 11.50
CA SER A 93 -4.91 6.80 12.13
C SER A 93 -6.29 7.13 12.70
N VAL A 94 -7.34 6.46 12.21
CA VAL A 94 -8.73 6.65 12.65
C VAL A 94 -9.22 5.46 13.49
N HIS A 95 -8.80 4.25 13.13
CA HIS A 95 -9.20 2.98 13.72
C HIS A 95 -8.00 2.13 14.18
N PRO A 96 -7.12 2.65 15.06
CA PRO A 96 -5.93 1.91 15.50
C PRO A 96 -6.29 0.58 16.18
N GLU A 97 -7.45 0.50 16.84
CA GLU A 97 -7.97 -0.71 17.52
C GLU A 97 -8.20 -1.90 16.59
N ARG A 98 -8.25 -1.66 15.28
CA ARG A 98 -8.44 -2.73 14.28
C ARG A 98 -7.13 -3.45 13.93
N PHE A 99 -5.99 -2.92 14.36
CA PHE A 99 -4.68 -3.41 13.97
C PHE A 99 -3.86 -3.87 15.18
N GLY A 100 -3.13 -4.98 15.02
CA GLY A 100 -2.17 -5.48 16.01
C GLY A 100 -0.76 -5.01 15.69
N ARG A 101 -0.27 -5.34 14.49
CA ARG A 101 1.02 -4.92 13.96
C ARG A 101 0.86 -4.44 12.53
N ILE A 102 1.62 -3.45 12.14
CA ILE A 102 1.57 -2.90 10.77
C ILE A 102 2.95 -2.97 10.13
N VAL A 103 3.00 -3.45 8.91
CA VAL A 103 4.16 -3.36 8.02
C VAL A 103 3.80 -2.46 6.85
N VAL A 104 4.52 -1.35 6.66
CA VAL A 104 4.36 -0.46 5.51
C VAL A 104 5.63 -0.45 4.69
N SER A 105 5.47 -0.53 3.37
CA SER A 105 6.61 -0.49 2.44
C SER A 105 6.36 0.44 1.26
N GLY A 106 7.44 0.99 0.68
CA GLY A 106 7.35 1.90 -0.45
C GLY A 106 6.69 3.24 -0.11
N VAL A 107 6.81 3.70 1.14
CA VAL A 107 6.34 5.00 1.62
C VAL A 107 7.38 5.63 2.56
N GLY A 108 7.45 6.94 2.56
CA GLY A 108 8.38 7.70 3.37
C GLY A 108 8.11 9.20 3.26
N ALA A 109 9.12 9.99 2.93
CA ALA A 109 9.00 11.44 2.75
C ALA A 109 7.95 11.84 1.69
N ASN A 110 7.65 10.97 0.72
CA ASN A 110 6.63 11.22 -0.30
C ASN A 110 5.22 11.44 0.30
N LEU A 111 4.93 10.93 1.49
CA LEU A 111 3.64 11.16 2.16
C LEU A 111 3.43 12.63 2.58
N PHE A 112 4.52 13.38 2.73
CA PHE A 112 4.54 14.75 3.25
C PHE A 112 4.92 15.80 2.18
N ARG A 113 5.14 15.37 0.93
CA ARG A 113 5.41 16.27 -0.19
C ARG A 113 4.11 16.88 -0.69
N HIS A 114 3.93 18.18 -0.46
CA HIS A 114 2.73 18.92 -0.90
C HIS A 114 2.83 19.44 -2.34
N ASN A 115 3.97 19.28 -3.00
CA ASN A 115 4.24 19.85 -4.32
C ASN A 115 4.05 18.87 -5.49
N ASP A 116 3.72 17.62 -5.21
CA ASP A 116 3.44 16.63 -6.24
C ASP A 116 2.03 16.87 -6.78
N ASP A 117 1.94 17.38 -8.02
CA ASP A 117 0.65 17.59 -8.68
C ASP A 117 0.05 16.23 -9.11
N PRO A 118 -1.01 15.75 -8.45
CA PRO A 118 -1.66 14.49 -8.86
C PRO A 118 -2.17 14.52 -10.29
N ALA A 119 -2.50 15.72 -10.81
CA ALA A 119 -2.95 15.89 -12.17
C ALA A 119 -1.83 15.60 -13.19
N PHE A 120 -0.57 15.90 -12.87
CA PHE A 120 0.56 15.59 -13.75
C PHE A 120 0.63 14.10 -14.08
N LEU A 121 0.62 13.24 -13.07
CA LEU A 121 0.70 11.80 -13.25
C LEU A 121 -0.59 11.24 -13.88
N ALA A 122 -1.76 11.72 -13.45
CA ALA A 122 -3.04 11.32 -14.02
C ALA A 122 -3.13 11.65 -15.53
N ASN A 123 -2.65 12.83 -15.93
CA ASN A 123 -2.62 13.25 -17.33
C ASN A 123 -1.63 12.38 -18.14
N ALA A 124 -0.46 12.09 -17.57
CA ALA A 124 0.53 11.22 -18.20
C ALA A 124 -0.02 9.80 -18.44
N ILE A 125 -0.73 9.24 -17.47
CA ILE A 125 -1.36 7.91 -17.57
C ILE A 125 -2.46 7.90 -18.63
N ALA A 126 -3.30 8.94 -18.67
CA ALA A 126 -4.42 9.05 -19.62
C ALA A 126 -4.01 9.42 -21.04
N ALA A 127 -2.78 9.90 -21.26
CA ALA A 127 -2.29 10.33 -22.57
C ALA A 127 -2.20 9.16 -23.56
N ASP A 128 -2.43 9.43 -24.84
CA ASP A 128 -2.24 8.43 -25.92
C ASP A 128 -0.76 8.19 -26.21
N ALA A 129 0.06 9.26 -26.16
CA ALA A 129 1.49 9.19 -26.42
C ALA A 129 2.29 8.98 -25.13
N VAL A 130 3.39 8.22 -25.24
CA VAL A 130 4.33 8.03 -24.12
C VAL A 130 4.95 9.37 -23.74
N PRO A 131 4.86 9.79 -22.46
CA PRO A 131 5.47 11.03 -21.99
C PRO A 131 7.01 11.03 -22.12
N GLU A 132 7.61 12.22 -22.33
CA GLU A 132 9.08 12.36 -22.36
C GLU A 132 9.72 12.20 -20.97
N ASN A 133 9.01 12.58 -19.91
CA ASN A 133 9.48 12.42 -18.53
C ASN A 133 9.58 10.92 -18.16
N PRO A 134 10.76 10.40 -17.75
CA PRO A 134 10.95 8.97 -17.52
C PRO A 134 10.03 8.36 -16.46
N ALA A 135 9.76 9.08 -15.36
CA ALA A 135 8.86 8.60 -14.32
C ALA A 135 7.41 8.54 -14.85
N ALA A 136 6.96 9.58 -15.54
CA ALA A 136 5.65 9.60 -16.19
C ALA A 136 5.52 8.51 -17.26
N ALA A 137 6.55 8.26 -18.04
CA ALA A 137 6.60 7.18 -19.04
C ALA A 137 6.46 5.80 -18.39
N TYR A 138 7.12 5.58 -17.25
CA TYR A 138 6.97 4.35 -16.50
C TYR A 138 5.51 4.11 -16.05
N PHE A 139 4.88 5.08 -15.41
CA PHE A 139 3.48 4.97 -14.98
C PHE A 139 2.51 4.85 -16.15
N HIS A 140 2.79 5.52 -17.27
CA HIS A 140 2.04 5.37 -18.51
C HIS A 140 2.07 3.93 -19.03
N GLN A 141 3.26 3.28 -19.04
CA GLN A 141 3.41 1.88 -19.45
C GLN A 141 2.78 0.92 -18.46
N MET A 142 2.99 1.14 -17.16
CA MET A 142 2.39 0.34 -16.09
C MET A 142 0.86 0.34 -16.20
N ALA A 143 0.24 1.48 -16.47
CA ALA A 143 -1.21 1.59 -16.61
C ALA A 143 -1.77 0.78 -17.79
N ARG A 144 -0.93 0.42 -18.77
CA ARG A 144 -1.30 -0.39 -19.95
C ARG A 144 -0.95 -1.86 -19.80
N THR A 145 -0.47 -2.28 -18.64
CA THR A 145 -0.28 -3.71 -18.34
C THR A 145 -1.63 -4.43 -18.40
N PRO A 146 -1.70 -5.66 -18.95
CA PRO A 146 -2.95 -6.41 -19.06
C PRO A 146 -3.72 -6.45 -17.73
N GLY A 147 -5.02 -6.18 -17.76
CA GLY A 147 -5.89 -6.10 -16.58
C GLY A 147 -6.00 -4.70 -15.96
N ASN A 148 -5.13 -3.75 -16.31
CA ASN A 148 -5.28 -2.35 -15.94
C ASN A 148 -6.12 -1.58 -16.96
N ASP A 149 -6.72 -0.48 -16.51
CA ASP A 149 -7.44 0.51 -17.31
C ASP A 149 -6.82 1.90 -17.05
N PRO A 150 -6.14 2.52 -18.05
CA PRO A 150 -5.49 3.81 -17.86
C PRO A 150 -6.44 4.93 -17.45
N GLN A 151 -7.70 4.93 -17.93
CA GLN A 151 -8.66 5.96 -17.60
C GLN A 151 -9.16 5.80 -16.15
N ALA A 152 -9.38 4.58 -15.70
CA ALA A 152 -9.74 4.27 -14.32
C ALA A 152 -8.60 4.66 -13.35
N LEU A 153 -7.36 4.31 -13.69
CA LEU A 153 -6.18 4.70 -12.88
C LEU A 153 -5.97 6.21 -12.83
N ALA A 154 -6.20 6.92 -13.95
CA ALA A 154 -6.15 8.38 -13.98
C ALA A 154 -7.30 9.00 -13.13
N ALA A 155 -8.50 8.43 -13.18
CA ALA A 155 -9.63 8.85 -12.34
C ALA A 155 -9.32 8.63 -10.84
N PHE A 156 -8.73 7.49 -10.48
CA PHE A 156 -8.29 7.22 -9.11
C PHE A 156 -7.32 8.29 -8.59
N LEU A 157 -6.34 8.73 -9.39
CA LEU A 157 -5.40 9.78 -8.99
C LEU A 157 -6.05 11.16 -8.84
N ARG A 158 -7.11 11.43 -9.61
CA ARG A 158 -7.85 12.70 -9.57
C ARG A 158 -8.90 12.77 -8.47
N ARG A 159 -9.13 11.65 -7.75
CA ARG A 159 -10.18 11.60 -6.72
C ARG A 159 -9.94 12.63 -5.61
N PRO A 160 -10.99 13.20 -5.03
CA PRO A 160 -10.89 13.91 -3.77
C PRO A 160 -10.36 12.95 -2.68
N GLN A 161 -9.44 13.44 -1.85
CA GLN A 161 -8.92 12.64 -0.72
C GLN A 161 -9.84 12.82 0.49
N SER A 162 -10.44 11.73 0.95
CA SER A 162 -11.34 11.71 2.11
C SER A 162 -10.63 11.43 3.43
N TRP A 163 -9.52 10.69 3.40
CA TRP A 163 -8.77 10.28 4.59
C TRP A 163 -7.31 10.77 4.51
N PRO A 164 -7.04 12.04 4.90
CA PRO A 164 -5.68 12.59 4.86
C PRO A 164 -4.81 11.96 5.95
N ILE A 165 -3.54 11.72 5.64
CA ILE A 165 -2.53 11.39 6.64
C ILE A 165 -2.05 12.68 7.26
N THR A 166 -2.24 12.82 8.59
CA THR A 166 -1.81 13.99 9.39
C THR A 166 -0.83 13.56 10.48
N ASP A 167 -0.05 14.50 10.99
CA ASP A 167 0.88 14.23 12.09
C ASP A 167 0.13 13.74 13.35
N GLU A 168 -1.05 14.33 13.64
CA GLU A 168 -1.90 13.90 14.75
C GLU A 168 -2.51 12.51 14.53
N GLY A 169 -2.81 12.17 13.27
CA GLY A 169 -3.29 10.85 12.89
C GLY A 169 -2.21 9.78 13.09
N LEU A 170 -0.99 10.05 12.61
CA LEU A 170 0.15 9.14 12.77
C LEU A 170 0.53 8.96 14.26
N ALA A 171 0.49 10.02 15.06
CA ALA A 171 0.77 9.96 16.50
C ALA A 171 -0.23 9.09 17.29
N ARG A 172 -1.42 8.80 16.76
CA ARG A 172 -2.40 7.88 17.37
C ARG A 172 -2.10 6.40 17.08
N ILE A 173 -1.19 6.10 16.16
CA ILE A 173 -0.78 4.73 15.84
C ILE A 173 0.27 4.28 16.87
N GLU A 174 -0.17 3.97 18.10
CA GLU A 174 0.71 3.55 19.22
C GLU A 174 1.12 2.07 19.12
N LEU A 175 0.59 1.33 18.16
CA LEU A 175 0.92 -0.07 17.93
C LEU A 175 2.25 -0.21 17.16
N PRO A 176 2.91 -1.39 17.21
CA PRO A 176 4.18 -1.60 16.54
C PRO A 176 4.05 -1.47 15.01
N VAL A 177 4.92 -0.65 14.40
CA VAL A 177 4.99 -0.44 12.95
C VAL A 177 6.39 -0.78 12.43
N LEU A 178 6.48 -1.61 11.40
CA LEU A 178 7.68 -1.81 10.62
C LEU A 178 7.59 -1.00 9.31
N VAL A 179 8.53 -0.08 9.12
CA VAL A 179 8.68 0.68 7.88
C VAL A 179 9.82 0.03 7.07
N VAL A 180 9.52 -0.39 5.84
CA VAL A 180 10.49 -1.02 4.95
C VAL A 180 10.60 -0.21 3.66
N ILE A 181 11.82 0.18 3.26
CA ILE A 181 12.05 0.96 2.06
C ILE A 181 13.33 0.54 1.37
N GLY A 182 13.35 0.58 0.05
CA GLY A 182 14.59 0.44 -0.72
C GLY A 182 15.46 1.71 -0.65
N ASP A 183 16.77 1.56 -0.67
CA ASP A 183 17.68 2.72 -0.70
C ASP A 183 17.63 3.48 -2.04
N ASP A 184 17.16 2.83 -3.13
CA ASP A 184 16.91 3.43 -4.44
C ASP A 184 15.41 3.79 -4.66
N ASP A 185 14.57 3.72 -3.61
CA ASP A 185 13.13 4.02 -3.71
C ASP A 185 12.87 5.54 -3.75
N PHE A 186 12.17 6.00 -4.78
CA PHE A 186 11.81 7.42 -4.93
C PHE A 186 10.88 7.95 -3.81
N ALA A 187 10.22 7.08 -3.06
CA ALA A 187 9.38 7.45 -1.93
C ALA A 187 10.18 7.91 -0.71
N GLY A 188 11.48 7.56 -0.66
CA GLY A 188 12.38 7.86 0.45
C GLY A 188 12.78 9.33 0.59
N PRO A 189 13.52 9.63 1.68
CA PRO A 189 13.86 8.76 2.79
C PRO A 189 12.66 8.43 3.69
N ALA A 190 12.75 7.35 4.51
CA ALA A 190 11.66 6.96 5.40
C ALA A 190 11.71 7.63 6.78
N ASP A 191 12.82 8.27 7.14
CA ASP A 191 13.02 8.92 8.44
C ASP A 191 11.86 9.85 8.84
N PRO A 192 11.32 10.71 7.95
CA PRO A 192 10.21 11.60 8.32
C PRO A 192 8.92 10.85 8.73
N LEU A 193 8.69 9.64 8.22
CA LEU A 193 7.57 8.80 8.64
C LEU A 193 7.85 8.13 9.98
N VAL A 194 9.04 7.56 10.13
CA VAL A 194 9.47 6.89 11.38
C VAL A 194 9.42 7.84 12.57
N GLU A 195 9.86 9.09 12.39
CA GLU A 195 9.86 10.12 13.45
C GLU A 195 8.44 10.52 13.93
N ARG A 196 7.40 10.27 13.13
CA ARG A 196 6.00 10.60 13.43
C ARG A 196 5.20 9.45 14.04
N LEU A 197 5.76 8.25 14.01
CA LEU A 197 5.12 7.05 14.55
C LEU A 197 5.71 6.73 15.94
N PRO A 198 4.88 6.53 16.98
CA PRO A 198 5.34 6.31 18.36
C PRO A 198 6.20 5.05 18.56
N ASP A 199 5.84 3.94 17.87
CA ASP A 199 6.59 2.66 17.94
C ASP A 199 6.90 2.15 16.54
N ALA A 200 7.90 2.77 15.90
CA ALA A 200 8.32 2.41 14.56
C ALA A 200 9.74 1.86 14.50
N ARG A 201 9.94 0.87 13.61
CA ARG A 201 11.26 0.34 13.24
C ARG A 201 11.46 0.54 11.75
N LEU A 202 12.69 0.87 11.33
CA LEU A 202 13.07 1.04 9.94
C LEU A 202 13.97 -0.11 9.47
N VAL A 203 13.63 -0.66 8.32
CA VAL A 203 14.50 -1.55 7.54
C VAL A 203 14.72 -0.94 6.17
N THR A 204 15.99 -0.67 5.83
CA THR A 204 16.38 -0.19 4.49
C THR A 204 16.94 -1.36 3.68
N LEU A 205 16.37 -1.59 2.50
CA LEU A 205 16.76 -2.67 1.60
C LEU A 205 17.85 -2.18 0.63
N PRO A 206 19.04 -2.77 0.62
CA PRO A 206 20.12 -2.30 -0.24
C PRO A 206 19.83 -2.59 -1.71
N ARG A 207 20.14 -1.64 -2.60
CA ARG A 207 20.01 -1.75 -4.05
C ARG A 207 18.60 -2.19 -4.49
N THR A 208 17.59 -1.67 -3.81
CA THR A 208 16.20 -2.02 -4.05
C THR A 208 15.42 -0.77 -4.40
N ASP A 209 14.82 -0.75 -5.59
CA ASP A 209 13.91 0.29 -6.01
C ASP A 209 12.48 0.03 -5.52
N HIS A 210 11.59 0.99 -5.78
CA HIS A 210 10.19 0.93 -5.39
C HIS A 210 9.50 -0.35 -5.87
N PHE A 211 9.69 -0.72 -7.13
CA PHE A 211 8.97 -1.81 -7.79
C PHE A 211 9.56 -3.20 -7.51
N ALA A 212 10.81 -3.23 -7.06
CA ALA A 212 11.46 -4.45 -6.61
C ALA A 212 11.06 -4.84 -5.18
N THR A 213 10.64 -3.87 -4.36
CA THR A 213 10.34 -4.07 -2.93
C THR A 213 9.41 -5.25 -2.65
N PRO A 214 8.23 -5.44 -3.28
CA PRO A 214 7.30 -6.52 -2.92
C PRO A 214 7.84 -7.93 -3.18
N LYS A 215 8.83 -8.08 -4.04
CA LYS A 215 9.46 -9.38 -4.40
C LYS A 215 10.83 -9.59 -3.77
N SER A 216 11.27 -8.63 -2.94
CA SER A 216 12.57 -8.69 -2.25
C SER A 216 12.52 -9.68 -1.10
N PHE A 217 13.36 -10.71 -1.14
CA PHE A 217 13.48 -11.66 -0.03
C PHE A 217 13.77 -10.99 1.32
N PRO A 218 14.71 -10.00 1.43
CA PRO A 218 14.92 -9.29 2.68
C PRO A 218 13.68 -8.56 3.21
N PHE A 219 12.78 -8.10 2.34
CA PHE A 219 11.49 -7.53 2.79
C PHE A 219 10.58 -8.62 3.33
N ILE A 220 10.46 -9.75 2.63
CA ILE A 220 9.63 -10.88 3.04
C ILE A 220 10.10 -11.36 4.43
N ASP A 221 11.39 -11.62 4.59
CA ASP A 221 11.98 -12.09 5.85
C ASP A 221 11.71 -11.10 7.00
N ALA A 222 11.99 -9.80 6.79
CA ALA A 222 11.78 -8.78 7.81
C ALA A 222 10.30 -8.66 8.23
N ALA A 223 9.37 -8.75 7.29
CA ALA A 223 7.94 -8.67 7.57
C ALA A 223 7.43 -9.92 8.30
N LEU A 224 7.81 -11.12 7.85
CA LEU A 224 7.43 -12.37 8.51
C LEU A 224 7.98 -12.46 9.94
N ASP A 225 9.26 -12.09 10.15
CA ASP A 225 9.86 -12.02 11.48
C ASP A 225 9.11 -11.05 12.39
N PHE A 226 8.85 -9.84 11.90
CA PHE A 226 8.12 -8.82 12.65
C PHE A 226 6.70 -9.24 13.04
N LEU A 227 6.00 -9.97 12.17
CA LEU A 227 4.66 -10.50 12.45
C LEU A 227 4.67 -11.77 13.31
N GLY A 228 5.84 -12.34 13.61
CA GLY A 228 5.98 -13.64 14.28
C GLY A 228 5.45 -14.78 13.41
N ALA A 229 5.61 -14.67 12.10
CA ALA A 229 5.23 -15.64 11.07
C ALA A 229 6.46 -16.22 10.33
N ALA A 230 7.65 -16.00 10.84
CA ALA A 230 8.86 -16.64 10.33
C ALA A 230 8.79 -18.17 10.56
N PRO A 231 9.28 -19.00 9.58
CA PRO A 231 9.27 -20.46 9.66
C PRO A 231 10.16 -21.01 10.79
#